data_1916d7e69104ce08a6a3b53f0a25f1fb
#
_entry.id   1916d7e69104ce08a6a3b53f0a25f1fb
#
_cell.length_a   1.000
_cell.length_b   1.000
_cell.length_c   1.000
_cell.angle_alpha   90.00
_cell.angle_beta   90.00
_cell.angle_gamma   90.00
#
_symmetry.space_group_name_H-M   'P 1'
#
loop_
_entity.id
_entity.type
_entity.pdbx_description
1 polymer ?
#
loop_
_entity_poly.entity_id
_entity_poly.type
_entity_poly.pdbx_seq_one_letter_code
_entity_poly.pdbx_strand_id
1 'polypeptide(L)'
;MMTLRLAELAQVLDARLIGGDHEITAVSTDTRTLGKGALFVALRGERFDAHDFCDQALQAGASALLVERELPLAIPQLVVADTLKGLGRLGKLVRERINPKVLAITGSCGKTTVKEMATAILRCEGEVLATAGNFNNEVGVPLTLLRLEPQHRFAVMELGANHPGEIAWTTSLARPDAAIINNVAAAHLEGFGSLEGVFHAKSEIFEGLSEGGIAIVNADNEFWPKWRERGIQCAFSLEDQSQPFHARDIALNGQGCAEFVMVTPQGEVNLTLAIPGRHNVANALAAAAGCLALGASLASVKAGLEQMAPVKGRFCVQRWGSLTLVDDTYNASVESVLAGIDALTAMGGYKVLVFGDMKELGEESAAQHARVGHHAREQGLDAVLTVGEQSRHTADAAAGRHFDNKASLFEVLAQMINTHQEISILVKGARGSRMEDIVKMVVDRQESATC
;
A
#
# COMPACT_ATOMS: atom_id res chain seq x y z
N MET A 1 1.11 12.77 19.35
CA MET A 1 2.55 13.12 19.13
C MET A 1 3.14 13.60 20.46
N MET A 2 4.41 13.30 20.73
CA MET A 2 5.11 13.84 21.90
C MET A 2 5.32 15.36 21.76
N THR A 3 5.42 16.06 22.89
CA THR A 3 5.73 17.51 22.94
C THR A 3 7.19 17.75 22.57
N LEU A 4 7.46 18.71 21.71
CA LEU A 4 8.78 19.11 21.24
C LEU A 4 8.98 20.62 21.42
N ARG A 5 10.22 21.07 21.66
CA ARG A 5 10.57 22.49 21.80
C ARG A 5 11.25 23.03 20.55
N LEU A 6 10.88 24.24 20.12
CA LEU A 6 11.42 24.85 18.90
C LEU A 6 12.94 25.03 18.96
N ALA A 7 13.49 25.38 20.13
CA ALA A 7 14.95 25.52 20.30
C ALA A 7 15.69 24.19 20.06
N GLU A 8 15.14 23.08 20.49
CA GLU A 8 15.66 21.74 20.20
C GLU A 8 15.54 21.40 18.72
N LEU A 9 14.34 21.67 18.13
CA LEU A 9 14.11 21.43 16.72
C LEU A 9 15.04 22.26 15.83
N ALA A 10 15.35 23.49 16.23
CA ALA A 10 16.32 24.33 15.51
C ALA A 10 17.69 23.64 15.38
N GLN A 11 18.16 22.98 16.43
CA GLN A 11 19.43 22.22 16.40
C GLN A 11 19.32 20.97 15.50
N VAL A 12 18.26 20.17 15.66
CA VAL A 12 18.07 18.92 14.89
C VAL A 12 17.89 19.18 13.39
N LEU A 13 17.22 20.27 13.05
CA LEU A 13 16.90 20.63 11.67
C LEU A 13 17.98 21.49 11.01
N ASP A 14 19.00 21.93 11.76
CA ASP A 14 19.94 22.97 11.32
C ASP A 14 19.19 24.23 10.85
N ALA A 15 18.21 24.64 11.66
CA ALA A 15 17.31 25.74 11.36
C ALA A 15 17.66 27.01 12.12
N ARG A 16 17.43 28.16 11.50
CA ARG A 16 17.45 29.43 12.20
C ARG A 16 16.08 29.66 12.87
N LEU A 17 16.09 29.71 14.21
CA LEU A 17 14.89 30.04 14.99
C LEU A 17 14.68 31.55 15.01
N ILE A 18 13.49 32.01 14.59
CA ILE A 18 13.05 33.38 14.68
C ILE A 18 11.88 33.43 15.68
N GLY A 19 11.92 34.40 16.60
CA GLY A 19 10.93 34.51 17.68
C GLY A 19 11.32 33.68 18.91
N GLY A 20 10.35 33.45 19.80
CA GLY A 20 10.55 32.76 21.07
C GLY A 20 10.55 31.23 20.95
N ASP A 21 11.16 30.58 21.95
CA ASP A 21 11.09 29.13 22.09
C ASP A 21 9.72 28.71 22.63
N HIS A 22 8.99 27.91 21.87
CA HIS A 22 7.65 27.40 22.19
C HIS A 22 7.60 25.88 22.12
N GLU A 23 6.64 25.30 22.80
CA GLU A 23 6.30 23.89 22.68
C GLU A 23 5.30 23.67 21.54
N ILE A 24 5.51 22.60 20.77
CA ILE A 24 4.57 22.11 19.77
C ILE A 24 4.09 20.71 20.16
N THR A 25 2.82 20.43 19.89
CA THR A 25 2.15 19.16 20.21
C THR A 25 1.65 18.42 18.99
N ALA A 26 1.73 19.03 17.82
CA ALA A 26 1.33 18.48 16.55
C ALA A 26 2.17 19.08 15.40
N VAL A 27 2.19 18.37 14.27
CA VAL A 27 2.77 18.85 13.00
C VAL A 27 1.72 18.66 11.91
N SER A 28 1.52 19.66 11.06
CA SER A 28 0.60 19.59 9.93
C SER A 28 1.19 20.25 8.70
N THR A 29 0.85 19.70 7.54
CA THR A 29 1.13 20.26 6.21
C THR A 29 -0.13 20.80 5.53
N ASP A 30 -1.31 20.74 6.23
CA ASP A 30 -2.61 21.12 5.69
C ASP A 30 -3.33 22.09 6.65
N THR A 31 -3.58 23.32 6.19
CA THR A 31 -4.25 24.36 6.98
C THR A 31 -5.70 24.02 7.35
N ARG A 32 -6.36 23.13 6.58
CA ARG A 32 -7.76 22.73 6.79
C ARG A 32 -7.94 21.78 7.99
N THR A 33 -6.89 21.03 8.32
CA THR A 33 -6.88 20.03 9.41
C THR A 33 -5.94 20.42 10.55
N LEU A 34 -5.34 21.61 10.48
CA LEU A 34 -4.39 22.10 11.46
C LEU A 34 -5.08 22.34 12.80
N GLY A 35 -4.52 21.78 13.88
CA GLY A 35 -4.97 21.98 15.25
C GLY A 35 -4.19 23.07 15.99
N LYS A 36 -4.74 23.56 17.10
CA LYS A 36 -4.03 24.49 18.00
C LYS A 36 -2.74 23.84 18.54
N GLY A 37 -1.67 24.61 18.65
CA GLY A 37 -0.40 24.12 19.14
C GLY A 37 0.46 23.39 18.08
N ALA A 38 0.04 23.37 16.82
CA ALA A 38 0.75 22.69 15.75
C ALA A 38 1.87 23.55 15.16
N LEU A 39 2.94 22.88 14.73
CA LEU A 39 3.91 23.38 13.76
C LEU A 39 3.33 23.17 12.35
N PHE A 40 3.12 24.26 11.62
CA PHE A 40 2.77 24.18 10.21
C PHE A 40 4.03 24.08 9.36
N VAL A 41 4.11 23.07 8.50
CA VAL A 41 5.22 22.86 7.57
C VAL A 41 4.80 23.37 6.19
N ALA A 42 5.43 24.45 5.74
CA ALA A 42 5.16 25.05 4.44
C ALA A 42 5.91 24.29 3.32
N LEU A 43 5.31 23.21 2.83
CA LEU A 43 5.88 22.42 1.73
C LEU A 43 5.77 23.18 0.42
N ARG A 44 6.79 23.02 -0.42
CA ARG A 44 6.80 23.50 -1.79
C ARG A 44 6.54 22.35 -2.75
N GLY A 45 5.45 22.42 -3.51
CA GLY A 45 5.11 21.46 -4.55
C GLY A 45 5.35 22.05 -5.95
N GLU A 46 5.18 21.22 -6.98
CA GLU A 46 5.34 21.64 -8.39
C GLU A 46 4.34 22.72 -8.82
N ARG A 47 3.13 22.72 -8.25
CA ARG A 47 2.00 23.58 -8.68
C ARG A 47 1.63 24.65 -7.67
N PHE A 48 2.13 24.59 -6.43
CA PHE A 48 1.84 25.57 -5.37
C PHE A 48 2.96 25.66 -4.36
N ASP A 49 3.06 26.82 -3.69
CA ASP A 49 3.98 27.06 -2.58
C ASP A 49 3.16 27.27 -1.29
N ALA A 50 3.29 26.35 -0.33
CA ALA A 50 2.53 26.44 0.92
C ALA A 50 2.95 27.63 1.83
N HIS A 51 4.04 28.32 1.51
CA HIS A 51 4.39 29.57 2.18
C HIS A 51 3.31 30.64 1.99
N ASP A 52 2.56 30.62 0.87
CA ASP A 52 1.46 31.53 0.59
C ASP A 52 0.24 31.29 1.51
N PHE A 53 0.19 30.17 2.23
CA PHE A 53 -0.89 29.82 3.15
C PHE A 53 -0.50 29.96 4.62
N CYS A 54 0.68 30.53 4.95
CA CYS A 54 1.14 30.68 6.32
C CYS A 54 0.25 31.62 7.15
N ASP A 55 -0.34 32.67 6.54
CA ASP A 55 -1.35 33.51 7.19
C ASP A 55 -2.60 32.71 7.59
N GLN A 56 -3.05 31.81 6.71
CA GLN A 56 -4.18 30.94 7.02
C GLN A 56 -3.82 29.94 8.13
N ALA A 57 -2.60 29.41 8.13
CA ALA A 57 -2.13 28.53 9.20
C ALA A 57 -2.12 29.26 10.56
N LEU A 58 -1.67 30.51 10.60
CA LEU A 58 -1.71 31.34 11.80
C LEU A 58 -3.16 31.52 12.29
N GLN A 59 -4.09 31.85 11.39
CA GLN A 59 -5.52 32.03 11.72
C GLN A 59 -6.17 30.69 12.18
N ALA A 60 -5.72 29.55 11.64
CA ALA A 60 -6.16 28.23 12.06
C ALA A 60 -5.59 27.77 13.40
N GLY A 61 -4.62 28.52 13.98
CA GLY A 61 -4.08 28.26 15.31
C GLY A 61 -2.72 27.58 15.33
N ALA A 62 -1.93 27.69 14.25
CA ALA A 62 -0.52 27.29 14.27
C ALA A 62 0.22 28.03 15.41
N SER A 63 1.10 27.32 16.12
CA SER A 63 1.98 27.90 17.15
C SER A 63 3.36 28.24 16.62
N ALA A 64 3.75 27.66 15.50
CA ALA A 64 5.02 27.91 14.81
C ALA A 64 4.94 27.50 13.34
N LEU A 65 5.91 27.99 12.56
CA LEU A 65 6.06 27.64 11.14
C LEU A 65 7.42 26.98 10.88
N LEU A 66 7.45 25.99 9.99
CA LEU A 66 8.67 25.49 9.34
C LEU A 66 8.65 26.00 7.89
N VAL A 67 9.60 26.85 7.53
CA VAL A 67 9.61 27.60 6.27
C VAL A 67 11.00 27.61 5.64
N GLU A 68 11.10 27.89 4.33
CA GLU A 68 12.39 28.05 3.62
C GLU A 68 12.89 29.50 3.60
N ARG A 69 12.04 30.46 3.92
CA ARG A 69 12.37 31.89 4.01
C ARG A 69 11.63 32.52 5.19
N GLU A 70 12.24 33.52 5.79
CA GLU A 70 11.58 34.32 6.81
C GLU A 70 10.38 35.05 6.24
N LEU A 71 9.26 34.97 6.95
CA LEU A 71 7.99 35.63 6.61
C LEU A 71 7.71 36.77 7.59
N PRO A 72 7.09 37.87 7.14
CA PRO A 72 6.75 39.02 8.00
C PRO A 72 5.52 38.73 8.87
N LEU A 73 5.56 37.64 9.64
CA LEU A 73 4.49 37.16 10.49
C LEU A 73 4.90 37.13 11.96
N ALA A 74 4.01 37.57 12.84
CA ALA A 74 4.25 37.59 14.28
C ALA A 74 4.01 36.22 14.93
N ILE A 75 4.77 35.19 14.46
CA ILE A 75 4.74 33.81 14.92
C ILE A 75 6.17 33.26 14.90
N PRO A 76 6.56 32.35 15.82
CA PRO A 76 7.87 31.69 15.76
C PRO A 76 8.05 30.91 14.46
N GLN A 77 9.25 30.99 13.89
CA GLN A 77 9.59 30.36 12.61
C GLN A 77 10.89 29.59 12.74
N LEU A 78 10.90 28.38 12.24
CA LEU A 78 12.08 27.58 11.95
C LEU A 78 12.40 27.72 10.46
N VAL A 79 13.47 28.44 10.14
CA VAL A 79 13.88 28.65 8.74
C VAL A 79 14.92 27.61 8.38
N VAL A 80 14.62 26.78 7.40
CA VAL A 80 15.46 25.69 6.88
C VAL A 80 15.73 25.85 5.38
N ALA A 81 16.72 25.13 4.85
CA ALA A 81 17.00 25.13 3.41
C ALA A 81 15.95 24.39 2.58
N ASP A 82 15.26 23.38 3.18
CA ASP A 82 14.32 22.49 2.51
C ASP A 82 13.30 21.99 3.55
N THR A 83 12.04 22.37 3.39
CA THR A 83 10.98 22.02 4.35
C THR A 83 10.56 20.55 4.27
N LEU A 84 10.70 19.89 3.12
CA LEU A 84 10.44 18.45 2.96
C LEU A 84 11.47 17.62 3.74
N LYS A 85 12.76 17.98 3.61
CA LYS A 85 13.83 17.37 4.41
C LYS A 85 13.67 17.67 5.89
N GLY A 86 13.25 18.89 6.23
CA GLY A 86 12.91 19.28 7.59
C GLY A 86 11.82 18.40 8.20
N LEU A 87 10.72 18.18 7.48
CA LEU A 87 9.64 17.27 7.87
C LEU A 87 10.16 15.82 8.07
N GLY A 88 11.01 15.34 7.15
CA GLY A 88 11.63 14.03 7.27
C GLY A 88 12.44 13.88 8.56
N ARG A 89 13.33 14.86 8.86
CA ARG A 89 14.14 14.86 10.08
C ARG A 89 13.30 14.93 11.35
N LEU A 90 12.17 15.65 11.35
CA LEU A 90 11.21 15.65 12.45
C LEU A 90 10.63 14.25 12.70
N GLY A 91 10.19 13.57 11.64
CA GLY A 91 9.69 12.18 11.73
C GLY A 91 10.76 11.23 12.29
N LYS A 92 12.00 11.34 11.77
CA LYS A 92 13.15 10.56 12.25
C LYS A 92 13.44 10.79 13.72
N LEU A 93 13.42 12.03 14.19
CA LEU A 93 13.64 12.38 15.60
C LEU A 93 12.62 11.66 16.51
N VAL A 94 11.33 11.69 16.14
CA VAL A 94 10.30 11.02 16.93
C VAL A 94 10.47 9.49 16.89
N ARG A 95 10.82 8.92 15.73
CA ARG A 95 11.14 7.50 15.58
C ARG A 95 12.30 7.09 16.48
N GLU A 96 13.36 7.86 16.54
CA GLU A 96 14.55 7.57 17.35
C GLU A 96 14.25 7.67 18.86
N ARG A 97 13.40 8.60 19.28
CA ARG A 97 13.01 8.76 20.68
C ARG A 97 12.09 7.66 21.19
N ILE A 98 11.10 7.30 20.40
CA ILE A 98 10.15 6.23 20.77
C ILE A 98 10.80 4.86 20.59
N ASN A 99 11.63 4.71 19.57
CA ASN A 99 12.40 3.51 19.25
C ASN A 99 11.59 2.20 19.21
N PRO A 100 10.45 2.17 18.51
CA PRO A 100 9.70 0.93 18.30
C PRO A 100 10.51 -0.02 17.41
N LYS A 101 10.16 -1.31 17.39
CA LYS A 101 10.61 -2.22 16.33
C LYS A 101 9.89 -1.91 15.04
N VAL A 102 10.63 -1.70 13.94
CA VAL A 102 10.08 -1.22 12.67
C VAL A 102 10.17 -2.29 11.60
N LEU A 103 9.04 -2.60 10.98
CA LEU A 103 8.93 -3.37 9.73
C LEU A 103 8.67 -2.41 8.57
N ALA A 104 9.57 -2.37 7.59
CA ALA A 104 9.35 -1.64 6.34
C ALA A 104 8.95 -2.59 5.20
N ILE A 105 8.04 -2.16 4.34
CA ILE A 105 7.49 -2.99 3.26
C ILE A 105 7.45 -2.18 1.98
N THR A 106 8.05 -2.71 0.91
CA THR A 106 7.89 -2.22 -0.45
C THR A 106 7.54 -3.36 -1.42
N GLY A 107 7.29 -3.02 -2.67
CA GLY A 107 6.97 -3.97 -3.73
C GLY A 107 6.15 -3.30 -4.84
N SER A 108 6.05 -3.92 -5.98
CA SER A 108 5.21 -3.45 -7.09
C SER A 108 3.74 -3.61 -6.75
N CYS A 109 3.33 -4.74 -6.17
CA CYS A 109 1.97 -5.02 -5.70
C CYS A 109 1.97 -5.70 -4.33
N GLY A 110 0.80 -5.76 -3.67
CA GLY A 110 0.60 -6.44 -2.39
C GLY A 110 1.09 -5.69 -1.14
N LYS A 111 1.82 -4.56 -1.27
CA LYS A 111 2.36 -3.79 -0.13
C LYS A 111 1.36 -3.57 1.00
N THR A 112 0.19 -3.01 0.68
CA THR A 112 -0.84 -2.70 1.67
C THR A 112 -1.41 -3.96 2.31
N THR A 113 -1.60 -5.04 1.53
CA THR A 113 -2.07 -6.32 2.07
C THR A 113 -1.06 -6.90 3.06
N VAL A 114 0.23 -6.93 2.69
CA VAL A 114 1.31 -7.38 3.61
C VAL A 114 1.38 -6.49 4.85
N LYS A 115 1.25 -5.17 4.70
CA LYS A 115 1.20 -4.22 5.82
C LYS A 115 0.04 -4.51 6.77
N GLU A 116 -1.17 -4.74 6.26
CA GLU A 116 -2.33 -5.05 7.10
C GLU A 116 -2.20 -6.43 7.77
N MET A 117 -1.71 -7.45 7.05
CA MET A 117 -1.39 -8.77 7.63
C MET A 117 -0.38 -8.64 8.75
N ALA A 118 0.75 -7.95 8.51
CA ALA A 118 1.77 -7.73 9.52
C ALA A 118 1.24 -6.94 10.72
N THR A 119 0.39 -5.93 10.47
CA THR A 119 -0.25 -5.16 11.53
C THR A 119 -1.17 -6.03 12.39
N ALA A 120 -1.96 -6.93 11.77
CA ALA A 120 -2.83 -7.86 12.49
C ALA A 120 -2.02 -8.84 13.35
N ILE A 121 -0.92 -9.37 12.82
CA ILE A 121 -0.01 -10.26 13.56
C ILE A 121 0.61 -9.53 14.77
N LEU A 122 1.21 -8.35 14.53
CA LEU A 122 1.93 -7.62 15.57
C LEU A 122 1.01 -7.05 16.65
N ARG A 123 -0.27 -6.77 16.33
CA ARG A 123 -1.29 -6.38 17.33
C ARG A 123 -1.54 -7.48 18.37
N CYS A 124 -1.29 -8.74 18.06
CA CYS A 124 -1.33 -9.81 19.06
C CYS A 124 -0.16 -9.74 20.06
N GLU A 125 0.90 -8.99 19.73
CA GLU A 125 2.11 -8.84 20.55
C GLU A 125 2.17 -7.49 21.28
N GLY A 126 1.43 -6.46 20.83
CA GLY A 126 1.41 -5.13 21.46
C GLY A 126 0.87 -4.03 20.55
N GLU A 127 0.98 -2.79 21.03
CA GLU A 127 0.51 -1.62 20.28
C GLU A 127 1.33 -1.37 19.01
N VAL A 128 0.64 -1.15 17.89
CA VAL A 128 1.22 -1.01 16.55
C VAL A 128 0.81 0.30 15.91
N LEU A 129 1.76 1.10 15.48
CA LEU A 129 1.53 2.15 14.50
C LEU A 129 1.69 1.56 13.10
N ALA A 130 0.73 1.79 12.19
CA ALA A 130 0.85 1.41 10.79
C ALA A 130 0.62 2.60 9.86
N THR A 131 1.22 2.55 8.67
CA THR A 131 0.94 3.51 7.59
C THR A 131 -0.56 3.52 7.29
N ALA A 132 -1.19 4.68 7.41
CA ALA A 132 -2.60 4.87 7.11
C ALA A 132 -2.79 5.25 5.64
N GLY A 133 -3.82 4.69 4.99
CA GLY A 133 -4.13 5.03 3.60
C GLY A 133 -2.94 4.86 2.66
N ASN A 134 -2.58 5.93 1.96
CA ASN A 134 -1.45 6.01 1.03
C ASN A 134 -0.31 6.94 1.53
N PHE A 135 -0.17 7.13 2.84
CA PHE A 135 0.92 7.93 3.42
C PHE A 135 2.27 7.19 3.36
N ASN A 136 2.66 6.74 2.18
CA ASN A 136 3.82 5.89 1.92
C ASN A 136 4.95 6.55 1.12
N ASN A 137 4.83 7.86 0.84
CA ASN A 137 5.81 8.67 0.10
C ASN A 137 6.64 9.57 1.04
N GLU A 138 7.45 10.46 0.47
CA GLU A 138 8.37 11.38 1.18
C GLU A 138 7.67 12.32 2.18
N VAL A 139 6.38 12.62 1.99
CA VAL A 139 5.56 13.40 2.93
C VAL A 139 4.83 12.47 3.92
N GLY A 140 4.25 11.39 3.42
CA GLY A 140 3.40 10.49 4.21
C GLY A 140 4.16 9.69 5.26
N VAL A 141 5.38 9.23 4.93
CA VAL A 141 6.22 8.47 5.87
C VAL A 141 6.61 9.31 7.09
N PRO A 142 7.14 10.54 6.96
CA PRO A 142 7.39 11.41 8.12
C PRO A 142 6.13 11.70 8.94
N LEU A 143 5.01 12.02 8.29
CA LEU A 143 3.74 12.27 8.99
C LEU A 143 3.24 11.04 9.76
N THR A 144 3.50 9.83 9.25
CA THR A 144 3.22 8.59 9.97
C THR A 144 4.14 8.45 11.19
N LEU A 145 5.45 8.65 11.04
CA LEU A 145 6.43 8.56 12.13
C LEU A 145 6.14 9.57 13.26
N LEU A 146 5.68 10.78 12.92
CA LEU A 146 5.27 11.79 13.89
C LEU A 146 4.10 11.38 14.78
N ARG A 147 3.33 10.35 14.39
CA ARG A 147 2.24 9.78 15.19
C ARG A 147 2.71 8.72 16.20
N LEU A 148 3.99 8.38 16.22
CA LEU A 148 4.54 7.47 17.23
C LEU A 148 4.33 8.05 18.64
N GLU A 149 3.99 7.15 19.56
CA GLU A 149 3.73 7.42 20.97
C GLU A 149 4.41 6.35 21.83
N PRO A 150 4.72 6.62 23.11
CA PRO A 150 5.51 5.73 23.96
C PRO A 150 4.95 4.30 24.11
N GLN A 151 3.65 4.09 23.91
CA GLN A 151 3.03 2.76 23.98
C GLN A 151 3.25 1.91 22.73
N HIS A 152 3.64 2.50 21.58
CA HIS A 152 3.88 1.74 20.37
C HIS A 152 5.13 0.88 20.49
N ARG A 153 4.94 -0.43 20.53
CA ARG A 153 6.03 -1.41 20.51
C ARG A 153 6.54 -1.67 19.11
N PHE A 154 5.66 -1.51 18.12
CA PHE A 154 5.93 -1.80 16.72
C PHE A 154 5.48 -0.66 15.82
N ALA A 155 6.15 -0.53 14.67
CA ALA A 155 5.71 0.31 13.57
C ALA A 155 5.78 -0.49 12.25
N VAL A 156 4.70 -0.46 11.45
CA VAL A 156 4.64 -1.11 10.13
C VAL A 156 4.55 -0.02 9.08
N MET A 157 5.64 0.17 8.35
CA MET A 157 5.82 1.26 7.40
C MET A 157 5.75 0.75 5.97
N GLU A 158 4.73 1.18 5.22
CA GLU A 158 4.66 0.98 3.78
C GLU A 158 5.48 2.06 3.08
N LEU A 159 6.45 1.67 2.22
CA LEU A 159 7.30 2.56 1.47
C LEU A 159 7.00 2.42 -0.03
N GLY A 160 6.42 3.45 -0.61
CA GLY A 160 6.16 3.60 -2.03
C GLY A 160 7.15 4.54 -2.69
N ALA A 161 7.33 4.40 -4.00
CA ALA A 161 8.13 5.33 -4.80
C ALA A 161 7.68 5.34 -6.25
N ASN A 162 7.89 6.47 -6.90
CA ASN A 162 7.75 6.70 -8.33
C ASN A 162 9.11 6.92 -9.01
N HIS A 163 10.14 7.36 -8.24
CA HIS A 163 11.48 7.66 -8.77
C HIS A 163 12.57 7.01 -7.90
N PRO A 164 13.76 6.76 -8.48
CA PRO A 164 14.94 6.34 -7.72
C PRO A 164 15.30 7.33 -6.61
N GLY A 165 15.79 6.81 -5.46
CA GLY A 165 16.18 7.60 -4.29
C GLY A 165 15.07 7.87 -3.29
N GLU A 166 13.80 7.76 -3.66
CA GLU A 166 12.67 8.03 -2.74
C GLU A 166 12.57 6.97 -1.62
N ILE A 167 12.81 5.69 -1.94
CA ILE A 167 12.84 4.63 -0.93
C ILE A 167 14.09 4.74 -0.07
N ALA A 168 15.26 5.05 -0.63
CA ALA A 168 16.48 5.30 0.13
C ALA A 168 16.25 6.40 1.18
N TRP A 169 15.59 7.49 0.78
CA TRP A 169 15.24 8.57 1.70
C TRP A 169 14.28 8.10 2.79
N THR A 170 13.14 7.54 2.43
CA THR A 170 12.10 7.17 3.40
C THR A 170 12.54 6.04 4.34
N THR A 171 13.32 5.07 3.86
CA THR A 171 13.90 4.02 4.70
C THR A 171 14.95 4.55 5.66
N SER A 172 15.74 5.58 5.27
CA SER A 172 16.70 6.26 6.16
C SER A 172 16.03 6.96 7.35
N LEU A 173 14.77 7.36 7.19
CA LEU A 173 13.95 7.95 8.25
C LEU A 173 13.35 6.88 9.16
N ALA A 174 12.82 5.80 8.55
CA ALA A 174 12.18 4.71 9.26
C ALA A 174 13.17 3.82 10.03
N ARG A 175 14.39 3.61 9.51
CA ARG A 175 15.44 2.74 10.07
C ARG A 175 14.88 1.40 10.52
N PRO A 176 14.41 0.55 9.58
CA PRO A 176 13.70 -0.67 9.92
C PRO A 176 14.61 -1.73 10.54
N ASP A 177 14.06 -2.54 11.44
CA ASP A 177 14.68 -3.74 11.99
C ASP A 177 14.47 -4.95 11.05
N ALA A 178 13.42 -4.90 10.23
CA ALA A 178 13.21 -5.84 9.13
C ALA A 178 12.60 -5.09 7.93
N ALA A 179 13.01 -5.47 6.72
CA ALA A 179 12.55 -4.86 5.48
C ALA A 179 12.15 -5.92 4.45
N ILE A 180 10.98 -5.77 3.83
CA ILE A 180 10.41 -6.71 2.87
C ILE A 180 10.34 -6.06 1.49
N ILE A 181 10.86 -6.76 0.47
CA ILE A 181 10.47 -6.55 -0.91
C ILE A 181 9.49 -7.68 -1.29
N ASN A 182 8.19 -7.34 -1.36
CA ASN A 182 7.16 -8.33 -1.65
C ASN A 182 7.28 -8.89 -3.07
N ASN A 183 7.53 -8.02 -4.04
CA ASN A 183 7.78 -8.39 -5.43
C ASN A 183 8.36 -7.21 -6.22
N VAL A 184 8.97 -7.53 -7.37
CA VAL A 184 9.35 -6.58 -8.41
C VAL A 184 8.65 -6.99 -9.69
N ALA A 185 7.85 -6.10 -10.25
CA ALA A 185 7.10 -6.30 -11.48
C ALA A 185 7.00 -4.96 -12.24
N ALA A 186 6.57 -5.00 -13.49
CA ALA A 186 6.39 -3.84 -14.34
C ALA A 186 5.30 -2.90 -13.77
N ALA A 187 5.72 -1.99 -12.90
CA ALA A 187 4.90 -0.95 -12.31
C ALA A 187 5.70 0.36 -12.25
N HIS A 188 5.05 1.50 -12.45
CA HIS A 188 5.70 2.82 -12.46
C HIS A 188 6.87 2.92 -13.45
N LEU A 189 6.77 2.23 -14.60
CA LEU A 189 7.84 2.18 -15.62
C LEU A 189 8.20 3.56 -16.14
N GLU A 190 7.24 4.49 -16.19
CA GLU A 190 7.48 5.87 -16.58
C GLU A 190 8.53 6.55 -15.70
N GLY A 191 8.52 6.30 -14.39
CA GLY A 191 9.47 6.88 -13.43
C GLY A 191 10.77 6.10 -13.29
N PHE A 192 10.73 4.78 -13.44
CA PHE A 192 11.90 3.91 -13.23
C PHE A 192 12.60 3.50 -14.54
N GLY A 193 12.02 3.76 -15.71
CA GLY A 193 12.58 3.51 -17.03
C GLY A 193 12.59 2.05 -17.47
N SER A 194 12.73 1.09 -16.55
CA SER A 194 12.79 -0.35 -16.85
C SER A 194 12.47 -1.20 -15.64
N LEU A 195 12.24 -2.50 -15.86
CA LEU A 195 12.06 -3.47 -14.76
C LEU A 195 13.31 -3.56 -13.86
N GLU A 196 14.50 -3.45 -14.45
CA GLU A 196 15.76 -3.36 -13.70
C GLU A 196 15.81 -2.08 -12.85
N GLY A 197 15.29 -0.95 -13.36
CA GLY A 197 15.14 0.29 -12.59
C GLY A 197 14.20 0.12 -11.40
N VAL A 198 13.10 -0.60 -11.57
CA VAL A 198 12.18 -0.96 -10.47
C VAL A 198 12.90 -1.81 -9.42
N PHE A 199 13.69 -2.81 -9.85
CA PHE A 199 14.50 -3.64 -8.95
C PHE A 199 15.49 -2.81 -8.12
N HIS A 200 16.23 -1.91 -8.76
CA HIS A 200 17.18 -1.06 -8.06
C HIS A 200 16.50 -0.13 -7.06
N ALA A 201 15.45 0.57 -7.48
CA ALA A 201 14.71 1.48 -6.61
C ALA A 201 14.08 0.77 -5.40
N LYS A 202 13.50 -0.43 -5.58
CA LYS A 202 12.94 -1.17 -4.44
C LYS A 202 14.02 -1.74 -3.54
N SER A 203 15.18 -2.11 -4.08
CA SER A 203 16.31 -2.61 -3.29
C SER A 203 16.92 -1.55 -2.38
N GLU A 204 16.68 -0.25 -2.62
CA GLU A 204 17.04 0.86 -1.73
C GLU A 204 16.49 0.69 -0.30
N ILE A 205 15.40 -0.09 -0.12
CA ILE A 205 14.82 -0.31 1.22
C ILE A 205 15.81 -0.93 2.19
N PHE A 206 16.77 -1.68 1.69
CA PHE A 206 17.79 -2.34 2.51
C PHE A 206 18.92 -1.41 2.97
N GLU A 207 19.09 -0.25 2.33
CA GLU A 207 20.09 0.73 2.69
C GLU A 207 19.83 1.40 4.06
N GLY A 208 18.55 1.44 4.47
CA GLY A 208 18.14 2.00 5.75
C GLY A 208 18.00 0.97 6.88
N LEU A 209 18.30 -0.30 6.67
CA LEU A 209 18.24 -1.32 7.73
C LEU A 209 19.11 -0.92 8.92
N SER A 210 18.57 -1.11 10.13
CA SER A 210 19.33 -0.98 11.36
C SER A 210 20.44 -2.04 11.45
N GLU A 211 21.42 -1.84 12.31
CA GLU A 211 22.46 -2.83 12.52
C GLU A 211 21.86 -4.18 12.96
N GLY A 212 22.19 -5.25 12.25
CA GLY A 212 21.58 -6.58 12.44
C GLY A 212 20.17 -6.73 11.88
N GLY A 213 19.66 -5.73 11.14
CA GLY A 213 18.35 -5.77 10.51
C GLY A 213 18.25 -6.83 9.41
N ILE A 214 17.04 -7.35 9.20
CA ILE A 214 16.80 -8.51 8.33
C ILE A 214 16.18 -8.06 7.01
N ALA A 215 16.86 -8.36 5.88
CA ALA A 215 16.34 -8.18 4.53
C ALA A 215 15.53 -9.44 4.12
N ILE A 216 14.29 -9.26 3.64
CA ILE A 216 13.37 -10.34 3.28
C ILE A 216 12.89 -10.11 1.85
N VAL A 217 12.98 -11.15 1.01
CA VAL A 217 12.62 -11.09 -0.41
C VAL A 217 11.77 -12.28 -0.85
N ASN A 218 11.09 -12.12 -1.97
CA ASN A 218 10.37 -13.18 -2.64
C ASN A 218 11.31 -13.99 -3.55
N ALA A 219 11.49 -15.27 -3.26
CA ALA A 219 12.35 -16.15 -4.06
C ALA A 219 11.69 -16.62 -5.36
N ASP A 220 10.37 -16.45 -5.54
CA ASP A 220 9.69 -16.71 -6.80
C ASP A 220 9.88 -15.55 -7.81
N ASN A 221 10.52 -14.44 -7.40
CA ASN A 221 10.81 -13.31 -8.26
C ASN A 221 12.08 -13.54 -9.09
N GLU A 222 12.06 -13.12 -10.37
CA GLU A 222 13.20 -13.26 -11.29
C GLU A 222 14.51 -12.64 -10.79
N PHE A 223 14.43 -11.66 -9.88
CA PHE A 223 15.59 -11.00 -9.26
C PHE A 223 16.15 -11.74 -8.04
N TRP A 224 15.57 -12.86 -7.63
CA TRP A 224 16.08 -13.65 -6.51
C TRP A 224 17.58 -13.95 -6.60
N PRO A 225 18.14 -14.38 -7.76
CA PRO A 225 19.58 -14.62 -7.87
C PRO A 225 20.43 -13.40 -7.52
N LYS A 226 20.02 -12.20 -7.93
CA LYS A 226 20.75 -10.96 -7.66
C LYS A 226 20.74 -10.58 -6.17
N TRP A 227 19.63 -10.79 -5.47
CA TRP A 227 19.55 -10.56 -4.03
C TRP A 227 20.39 -11.59 -3.26
N ARG A 228 20.37 -12.85 -3.69
CA ARG A 228 21.18 -13.91 -3.10
C ARG A 228 22.68 -13.62 -3.24
N GLU A 229 23.13 -13.15 -4.38
CA GLU A 229 24.51 -12.71 -4.62
C GLU A 229 24.93 -11.55 -3.69
N ARG A 230 23.98 -10.71 -3.28
CA ARG A 230 24.20 -9.65 -2.28
C ARG A 230 24.16 -10.16 -0.83
N GLY A 231 24.06 -11.46 -0.62
CA GLY A 231 24.09 -12.09 0.71
C GLY A 231 22.75 -12.13 1.44
N ILE A 232 21.62 -11.81 0.77
CA ILE A 232 20.30 -11.93 1.38
C ILE A 232 19.92 -13.41 1.44
N GLN A 233 19.59 -13.89 2.65
CA GLN A 233 19.29 -15.30 2.91
C GLN A 233 17.87 -15.53 3.38
N CYS A 234 17.17 -14.51 3.90
CA CYS A 234 15.80 -14.64 4.33
C CYS A 234 14.87 -14.43 3.13
N ALA A 235 14.27 -15.50 2.66
CA ALA A 235 13.36 -15.49 1.52
C ALA A 235 12.09 -16.30 1.79
N PHE A 236 11.01 -15.92 1.11
CA PHE A 236 9.76 -16.67 1.09
C PHE A 236 9.43 -17.10 -0.34
N SER A 237 8.70 -18.22 -0.47
CA SER A 237 8.32 -18.78 -1.76
C SER A 237 7.02 -19.56 -1.69
N LEU A 238 6.25 -19.56 -2.79
CA LEU A 238 5.15 -20.48 -3.04
C LEU A 238 5.59 -21.72 -3.81
N GLU A 239 6.66 -21.60 -4.60
CA GLU A 239 7.07 -22.64 -5.57
C GLU A 239 8.28 -23.44 -5.06
N ASP A 240 9.20 -22.82 -4.32
CA ASP A 240 10.41 -23.45 -3.79
C ASP A 240 10.30 -23.75 -2.29
N GLN A 241 10.00 -25.02 -1.98
CA GLN A 241 9.91 -25.49 -0.58
C GLN A 241 11.27 -25.59 0.15
N SER A 242 12.37 -25.32 -0.52
CA SER A 242 13.69 -25.22 0.13
C SER A 242 13.91 -23.90 0.84
N GLN A 243 13.08 -22.90 0.55
CA GLN A 243 13.17 -21.60 1.20
C GLN A 243 12.72 -21.66 2.67
N PRO A 244 13.29 -20.82 3.56
CA PRO A 244 12.97 -20.84 4.98
C PRO A 244 11.51 -20.53 5.31
N PHE A 245 10.83 -19.76 4.45
CA PHE A 245 9.41 -19.48 4.53
C PHE A 245 8.72 -19.99 3.28
N HIS A 246 7.91 -21.03 3.39
CA HIS A 246 7.17 -21.57 2.25
C HIS A 246 5.80 -22.10 2.68
N ALA A 247 4.96 -22.41 1.71
CA ALA A 247 3.66 -23.00 1.92
C ALA A 247 3.56 -24.36 1.23
N ARG A 248 2.84 -25.30 1.86
CA ARG A 248 2.47 -26.59 1.27
C ARG A 248 1.00 -26.89 1.48
N ASP A 249 0.49 -27.83 0.71
CA ASP A 249 -0.91 -28.30 0.81
C ASP A 249 -1.93 -27.17 0.61
N ILE A 250 -1.64 -26.25 -0.35
CA ILE A 250 -2.49 -25.08 -0.62
C ILE A 250 -3.77 -25.52 -1.32
N ALA A 251 -4.92 -25.33 -0.66
CA ALA A 251 -6.25 -25.55 -1.22
C ALA A 251 -7.07 -24.25 -1.11
N LEU A 252 -7.92 -23.98 -2.10
CA LEU A 252 -8.88 -22.88 -2.04
C LEU A 252 -10.26 -23.45 -1.67
N ASN A 253 -10.86 -22.92 -0.61
CA ASN A 253 -12.21 -23.29 -0.22
C ASN A 253 -13.27 -22.64 -1.14
N GLY A 254 -14.55 -22.96 -0.95
CA GLY A 254 -15.66 -22.44 -1.77
C GLY A 254 -15.82 -20.91 -1.74
N GLN A 255 -15.07 -20.22 -0.90
CA GLN A 255 -15.01 -18.74 -0.84
C GLN A 255 -13.77 -18.18 -1.54
N GLY A 256 -12.90 -19.03 -2.09
CA GLY A 256 -11.63 -18.65 -2.69
C GLY A 256 -10.53 -18.35 -1.68
N CYS A 257 -10.78 -18.56 -0.37
CA CYS A 257 -9.81 -18.38 0.69
C CYS A 257 -8.87 -19.59 0.77
N ALA A 258 -7.58 -19.34 0.97
CA ALA A 258 -6.58 -20.39 1.02
C ALA A 258 -6.51 -21.07 2.39
N GLU A 259 -6.50 -22.40 2.37
CA GLU A 259 -6.16 -23.29 3.49
C GLU A 259 -4.83 -23.93 3.15
N PHE A 260 -3.84 -23.85 4.03
CA PHE A 260 -2.48 -24.32 3.76
C PHE A 260 -1.67 -24.53 5.03
N VAL A 261 -0.54 -25.22 4.91
CA VAL A 261 0.47 -25.31 5.96
C VAL A 261 1.57 -24.27 5.65
N MET A 262 1.75 -23.31 6.55
CA MET A 262 2.89 -22.40 6.53
C MET A 262 4.06 -23.05 7.26
N VAL A 263 5.20 -23.14 6.58
CA VAL A 263 6.46 -23.64 7.14
C VAL A 263 7.40 -22.47 7.36
N THR A 264 7.98 -22.38 8.54
CA THR A 264 8.90 -21.32 8.97
C THR A 264 10.09 -21.92 9.73
N PRO A 265 11.18 -21.16 9.94
CA PRO A 265 12.29 -21.61 10.81
C PRO A 265 11.89 -21.89 12.26
N GLN A 266 10.74 -21.38 12.72
CA GLN A 266 10.22 -21.59 14.07
C GLN A 266 9.24 -22.76 14.16
N GLY A 267 8.91 -23.41 13.06
CA GLY A 267 7.98 -24.54 12.98
C GLY A 267 6.89 -24.34 11.95
N GLU A 268 5.90 -25.20 11.99
CA GLU A 268 4.79 -25.25 11.04
C GLU A 268 3.47 -24.83 11.69
N VAL A 269 2.58 -24.23 10.90
CA VAL A 269 1.24 -23.87 11.37
C VAL A 269 0.22 -24.04 10.24
N ASN A 270 -0.94 -24.68 10.55
CA ASN A 270 -2.08 -24.74 9.65
C ASN A 270 -2.85 -23.42 9.69
N LEU A 271 -3.13 -22.86 8.54
CA LEU A 271 -3.76 -21.56 8.35
C LEU A 271 -4.94 -21.63 7.39
N THR A 272 -5.98 -20.86 7.72
CA THR A 272 -7.05 -20.49 6.78
C THR A 272 -7.06 -18.97 6.66
N LEU A 273 -6.74 -18.43 5.49
CA LEU A 273 -6.77 -16.98 5.30
C LEU A 273 -8.21 -16.46 5.26
N ALA A 274 -8.42 -15.29 5.85
CA ALA A 274 -9.71 -14.61 5.81
C ALA A 274 -9.97 -13.87 4.50
N ILE A 275 -8.95 -13.72 3.64
CA ILE A 275 -9.04 -13.02 2.36
C ILE A 275 -8.78 -13.98 1.19
N PRO A 276 -9.57 -13.88 0.10
CA PRO A 276 -9.46 -14.80 -1.04
C PRO A 276 -8.20 -14.58 -1.88
N GLY A 277 -7.86 -15.60 -2.66
CA GLY A 277 -6.82 -15.58 -3.68
C GLY A 277 -5.51 -16.24 -3.27
N ARG A 278 -5.00 -17.13 -4.13
CA ARG A 278 -3.75 -17.86 -3.90
C ARG A 278 -2.53 -16.93 -3.70
N HIS A 279 -2.53 -15.77 -4.37
CA HIS A 279 -1.46 -14.76 -4.20
C HIS A 279 -1.36 -14.21 -2.76
N ASN A 280 -2.45 -14.28 -1.97
CA ASN A 280 -2.43 -13.86 -0.57
C ASN A 280 -1.68 -14.85 0.33
N VAL A 281 -1.42 -16.07 -0.12
CA VAL A 281 -0.50 -16.99 0.59
C VAL A 281 0.93 -16.43 0.57
N ALA A 282 1.41 -15.92 -0.58
CA ALA A 282 2.71 -15.24 -0.66
C ALA A 282 2.77 -13.99 0.23
N ASN A 283 1.69 -13.17 0.22
CA ASN A 283 1.59 -12.01 1.10
C ASN A 283 1.63 -12.41 2.60
N ALA A 284 1.00 -13.53 2.96
CA ALA A 284 1.02 -14.06 4.32
C ALA A 284 2.41 -14.57 4.73
N LEU A 285 3.13 -15.25 3.83
CA LEU A 285 4.52 -15.68 4.05
C LEU A 285 5.43 -14.47 4.28
N ALA A 286 5.31 -13.43 3.44
CA ALA A 286 6.06 -12.18 3.57
C ALA A 286 5.80 -11.51 4.93
N ALA A 287 4.52 -11.37 5.32
CA ALA A 287 4.12 -10.77 6.59
C ALA A 287 4.63 -11.58 7.78
N ALA A 288 4.50 -12.92 7.72
CA ALA A 288 5.00 -13.82 8.76
C ALA A 288 6.52 -13.70 8.93
N ALA A 289 7.28 -13.70 7.81
CA ALA A 289 8.73 -13.56 7.84
C ALA A 289 9.14 -12.24 8.52
N GLY A 290 8.51 -11.11 8.16
CA GLY A 290 8.77 -9.81 8.78
C GLY A 290 8.42 -9.77 10.26
N CYS A 291 7.26 -10.30 10.64
CA CYS A 291 6.82 -10.29 12.04
C CYS A 291 7.66 -11.20 12.94
N LEU A 292 8.02 -12.40 12.46
CA LEU A 292 8.90 -13.33 13.19
C LEU A 292 10.31 -12.74 13.33
N ALA A 293 10.81 -11.99 12.33
CA ALA A 293 12.07 -11.25 12.44
C ALA A 293 12.02 -10.18 13.55
N LEU A 294 10.87 -9.57 13.79
CA LEU A 294 10.65 -8.64 14.90
C LEU A 294 10.39 -9.34 16.26
N GLY A 295 10.34 -10.66 16.28
CA GLY A 295 10.15 -11.45 17.50
C GLY A 295 8.70 -11.78 17.84
N ALA A 296 7.79 -11.69 16.88
CA ALA A 296 6.43 -12.23 17.03
C ALA A 296 6.47 -13.76 17.22
N SER A 297 5.46 -14.32 17.85
CA SER A 297 5.29 -15.76 17.99
C SER A 297 4.54 -16.37 16.78
N LEU A 298 4.76 -17.67 16.53
CA LEU A 298 4.00 -18.39 15.49
C LEU A 298 2.50 -18.44 15.82
N ALA A 299 2.15 -18.44 17.11
CA ALA A 299 0.76 -18.34 17.55
C ALA A 299 0.13 -17.00 17.15
N SER A 300 0.86 -15.89 17.28
CA SER A 300 0.42 -14.56 16.87
C SER A 300 0.32 -14.45 15.33
N VAL A 301 1.21 -15.11 14.57
CA VAL A 301 1.08 -15.24 13.13
C VAL A 301 -0.25 -15.87 12.75
N LYS A 302 -0.59 -17.02 13.36
CA LYS A 302 -1.88 -17.70 13.12
C LYS A 302 -3.06 -16.81 13.47
N ALA A 303 -3.09 -16.31 14.69
CA ALA A 303 -4.21 -15.51 15.18
C ALA A 303 -4.44 -14.23 14.33
N GLY A 304 -3.37 -13.52 13.98
CA GLY A 304 -3.46 -12.30 13.20
C GLY A 304 -3.94 -12.53 11.76
N LEU A 305 -3.44 -13.57 11.09
CA LEU A 305 -3.81 -13.86 9.71
C LEU A 305 -5.24 -14.40 9.58
N GLU A 306 -5.70 -15.24 10.51
CA GLU A 306 -7.06 -15.81 10.51
C GLU A 306 -8.14 -14.78 10.90
N GLN A 307 -7.78 -13.75 11.68
CA GLN A 307 -8.71 -12.71 12.15
C GLN A 307 -8.65 -11.42 11.32
N MET A 308 -7.81 -11.37 10.30
CA MET A 308 -7.64 -10.16 9.49
C MET A 308 -8.96 -9.77 8.79
N ALA A 309 -9.38 -8.53 8.99
CA ALA A 309 -10.53 -7.99 8.27
C ALA A 309 -10.17 -7.67 6.81
N PRO A 310 -11.09 -7.86 5.85
CA PRO A 310 -10.89 -7.43 4.48
C PRO A 310 -10.58 -5.93 4.39
N VAL A 311 -9.64 -5.58 3.52
CA VAL A 311 -9.27 -4.17 3.27
C VAL A 311 -10.16 -3.63 2.14
N LYS A 312 -10.87 -2.54 2.40
CA LYS A 312 -11.75 -1.91 1.40
C LYS A 312 -10.99 -1.59 0.12
N GLY A 313 -11.56 -2.00 -1.03
CA GLY A 313 -10.95 -1.82 -2.34
C GLY A 313 -9.74 -2.73 -2.62
N ARG A 314 -9.50 -3.75 -1.79
CA ARG A 314 -8.44 -4.75 -1.92
C ARG A 314 -9.02 -6.15 -1.88
N PHE A 315 -9.56 -6.57 -3.02
CA PHE A 315 -10.21 -7.86 -3.19
C PHE A 315 -11.27 -8.17 -2.10
N CYS A 316 -12.08 -7.14 -1.77
CA CYS A 316 -13.12 -7.24 -0.76
C CYS A 316 -14.36 -7.89 -1.36
N VAL A 317 -14.74 -9.07 -0.85
CA VAL A 317 -15.87 -9.86 -1.36
C VAL A 317 -17.15 -9.52 -0.60
N GLN A 318 -18.19 -9.17 -1.33
CA GLN A 318 -19.55 -8.95 -0.82
C GLN A 318 -20.53 -9.90 -1.53
N ARG A 319 -21.53 -10.40 -0.80
CA ARG A 319 -22.48 -11.38 -1.35
C ARG A 319 -23.93 -11.01 -1.04
N TRP A 320 -24.79 -11.13 -2.05
CA TRP A 320 -26.23 -10.97 -1.95
C TRP A 320 -26.90 -12.11 -2.73
N GLY A 321 -27.35 -13.15 -2.01
CA GLY A 321 -27.90 -14.36 -2.65
C GLY A 321 -26.90 -14.96 -3.62
N SER A 322 -27.25 -14.92 -4.91
CA SER A 322 -26.45 -15.48 -6.01
C SER A 322 -25.43 -14.49 -6.62
N LEU A 323 -25.39 -13.24 -6.16
CA LEU A 323 -24.42 -12.24 -6.60
C LEU A 323 -23.22 -12.24 -5.68
N THR A 324 -22.04 -12.45 -6.26
CA THR A 324 -20.74 -12.18 -5.62
C THR A 324 -20.08 -10.97 -6.28
N LEU A 325 -19.84 -9.91 -5.52
CA LEU A 325 -19.13 -8.71 -5.94
C LEU A 325 -17.78 -8.64 -5.28
N VAL A 326 -16.72 -8.50 -6.06
CA VAL A 326 -15.33 -8.33 -5.60
C VAL A 326 -14.92 -6.89 -5.87
N ASP A 327 -14.75 -6.12 -4.79
CA ASP A 327 -14.22 -4.75 -4.83
C ASP A 327 -12.68 -4.80 -4.74
N ASP A 328 -12.00 -4.58 -5.87
CA ASP A 328 -10.55 -4.44 -5.96
C ASP A 328 -10.17 -3.12 -6.67
N THR A 329 -10.88 -2.05 -6.29
CA THR A 329 -10.89 -0.76 -6.99
C THR A 329 -9.83 0.23 -6.51
N TYR A 330 -9.04 -0.10 -5.50
CA TYR A 330 -8.07 0.85 -4.95
C TYR A 330 -7.00 1.27 -5.94
N ASN A 331 -6.41 0.31 -6.66
CA ASN A 331 -5.44 0.55 -7.73
C ASN A 331 -5.33 -0.69 -8.65
N ALA A 332 -4.71 -0.53 -9.82
CA ALA A 332 -4.48 -1.60 -10.77
C ALA A 332 -3.05 -1.50 -11.35
N SER A 333 -2.27 -2.55 -11.16
CA SER A 333 -1.08 -2.89 -11.93
C SER A 333 -1.34 -4.17 -12.70
N VAL A 334 -0.60 -4.43 -13.78
CA VAL A 334 -0.81 -5.60 -14.64
C VAL A 334 -0.89 -6.88 -13.82
N GLU A 335 0.14 -7.19 -13.03
CA GLU A 335 0.20 -8.42 -12.23
C GLU A 335 -0.94 -8.52 -11.21
N SER A 336 -1.37 -7.39 -10.62
CA SER A 336 -2.51 -7.41 -9.69
C SER A 336 -3.84 -7.67 -10.37
N VAL A 337 -3.98 -7.27 -11.65
CA VAL A 337 -5.18 -7.56 -12.45
C VAL A 337 -5.20 -9.03 -12.85
N LEU A 338 -4.06 -9.57 -13.31
CA LEU A 338 -3.93 -10.99 -13.67
C LEU A 338 -4.26 -11.89 -12.46
N ALA A 339 -3.67 -11.60 -11.29
CA ALA A 339 -3.98 -12.32 -10.06
C ALA A 339 -5.46 -12.21 -9.64
N GLY A 340 -6.08 -11.06 -9.87
CA GLY A 340 -7.52 -10.85 -9.64
C GLY A 340 -8.39 -11.69 -10.58
N ILE A 341 -8.02 -11.79 -11.85
CA ILE A 341 -8.67 -12.65 -12.85
C ILE A 341 -8.57 -14.13 -12.42
N ASP A 342 -7.37 -14.60 -12.05
CA ASP A 342 -7.15 -15.98 -11.60
C ASP A 342 -8.01 -16.30 -10.36
N ALA A 343 -8.12 -15.36 -9.43
CA ALA A 343 -8.97 -15.52 -8.26
C ALA A 343 -10.48 -15.55 -8.62
N LEU A 344 -10.90 -14.73 -9.60
CA LEU A 344 -12.28 -14.72 -10.10
C LEU A 344 -12.64 -16.06 -10.77
N THR A 345 -11.71 -16.70 -11.50
CA THR A 345 -11.96 -17.99 -12.16
C THR A 345 -12.22 -19.11 -11.17
N ALA A 346 -11.68 -19.04 -9.96
CA ALA A 346 -11.96 -19.99 -8.89
C ALA A 346 -13.34 -19.82 -8.23
N MET A 347 -14.08 -18.74 -8.55
CA MET A 347 -15.41 -18.49 -8.03
C MET A 347 -16.49 -19.16 -8.88
N GLY A 348 -17.67 -19.35 -8.30
CA GLY A 348 -18.83 -19.91 -9.00
C GLY A 348 -19.54 -18.92 -9.92
N GLY A 349 -20.43 -19.45 -10.77
CA GLY A 349 -21.35 -18.68 -11.59
C GLY A 349 -20.73 -18.04 -12.83
N TYR A 350 -21.45 -17.11 -13.43
CA TYR A 350 -21.07 -16.33 -14.59
C TYR A 350 -20.01 -15.27 -14.19
N LYS A 351 -18.83 -15.29 -14.80
CA LYS A 351 -17.65 -14.53 -14.38
C LYS A 351 -17.47 -13.26 -15.19
N VAL A 352 -17.55 -12.12 -14.55
CA VAL A 352 -17.48 -10.81 -15.19
C VAL A 352 -16.31 -9.98 -14.65
N LEU A 353 -15.42 -9.55 -15.53
CA LEU A 353 -14.44 -8.52 -15.22
C LEU A 353 -15.00 -7.14 -15.62
N VAL A 354 -15.07 -6.22 -14.67
CA VAL A 354 -15.37 -4.80 -14.91
C VAL A 354 -14.10 -4.01 -14.69
N PHE A 355 -13.55 -3.41 -15.75
CA PHE A 355 -12.19 -2.91 -15.71
C PHE A 355 -12.07 -1.48 -16.21
N GLY A 356 -11.40 -0.63 -15.42
CA GLY A 356 -10.96 0.71 -15.80
C GLY A 356 -9.49 0.75 -16.20
N ASP A 357 -9.01 1.93 -16.61
CA ASP A 357 -7.61 2.10 -17.01
C ASP A 357 -6.62 1.74 -15.91
N MET A 358 -5.49 1.16 -16.28
CA MET A 358 -4.24 1.21 -15.52
C MET A 358 -3.51 2.51 -15.84
N LYS A 359 -2.63 2.96 -14.96
CA LYS A 359 -1.84 4.19 -15.09
C LYS A 359 -0.35 3.91 -14.96
N GLU A 360 0.48 4.88 -15.33
CA GLU A 360 1.94 4.87 -15.12
C GLU A 360 2.68 3.76 -15.90
N LEU A 361 2.11 3.36 -17.04
CA LEU A 361 2.67 2.32 -17.93
C LEU A 361 3.47 2.92 -19.12
N GLY A 362 3.47 4.25 -19.27
CA GLY A 362 4.16 4.92 -20.37
C GLY A 362 3.72 4.44 -21.75
N GLU A 363 4.67 4.31 -22.66
CA GLU A 363 4.43 3.86 -24.04
C GLU A 363 3.90 2.42 -24.15
N GLU A 364 4.11 1.61 -23.13
CA GLU A 364 3.64 0.21 -23.10
C GLU A 364 2.16 0.07 -22.72
N SER A 365 1.47 1.16 -22.41
CA SER A 365 0.11 1.13 -21.87
C SER A 365 -0.83 0.26 -22.69
N ALA A 366 -0.87 0.43 -24.02
CA ALA A 366 -1.74 -0.34 -24.92
C ALA A 366 -1.43 -1.85 -24.89
N ALA A 367 -0.13 -2.22 -24.92
CA ALA A 367 0.30 -3.61 -24.90
C ALA A 367 -0.03 -4.29 -23.56
N GLN A 368 0.16 -3.59 -22.45
CA GLN A 368 -0.14 -4.11 -21.12
C GLN A 368 -1.65 -4.27 -20.88
N HIS A 369 -2.48 -3.34 -21.39
CA HIS A 369 -3.93 -3.50 -21.37
C HIS A 369 -4.39 -4.67 -22.24
N ALA A 370 -3.81 -4.87 -23.42
CA ALA A 370 -4.10 -6.03 -24.28
C ALA A 370 -3.69 -7.36 -23.59
N ARG A 371 -2.55 -7.39 -22.89
CA ARG A 371 -2.11 -8.56 -22.10
C ARG A 371 -3.17 -8.98 -21.07
N VAL A 372 -3.78 -8.03 -20.37
CA VAL A 372 -4.89 -8.31 -19.45
C VAL A 372 -6.08 -8.93 -20.18
N GLY A 373 -6.44 -8.40 -21.36
CA GLY A 373 -7.53 -8.92 -22.16
C GLY A 373 -7.29 -10.36 -22.65
N HIS A 374 -6.07 -10.64 -23.13
CA HIS A 374 -5.66 -12.00 -23.53
C HIS A 374 -5.76 -12.97 -22.35
N HIS A 375 -5.25 -12.58 -21.19
CA HIS A 375 -5.31 -13.42 -20.00
C HIS A 375 -6.75 -13.68 -19.57
N ALA A 376 -7.63 -12.67 -19.57
CA ALA A 376 -9.04 -12.84 -19.26
C ALA A 376 -9.73 -13.85 -20.19
N ARG A 377 -9.39 -13.83 -21.47
CA ARG A 377 -9.88 -14.76 -22.47
C ARG A 377 -9.34 -16.18 -22.29
N GLU A 378 -8.03 -16.31 -22.04
CA GLU A 378 -7.36 -17.60 -21.79
C GLU A 378 -7.91 -18.28 -20.53
N GLN A 379 -8.20 -17.49 -19.50
CA GLN A 379 -8.82 -17.96 -18.26
C GLN A 379 -10.33 -18.24 -18.39
N GLY A 380 -10.93 -17.99 -19.55
CA GLY A 380 -12.30 -18.31 -19.85
C GLY A 380 -13.33 -17.47 -19.08
N LEU A 381 -13.06 -16.16 -18.87
CA LEU A 381 -14.07 -15.27 -18.32
C LEU A 381 -15.25 -15.14 -19.28
N ASP A 382 -16.46 -15.14 -18.75
CA ASP A 382 -17.70 -15.10 -19.54
C ASP A 382 -17.96 -13.70 -20.12
N ALA A 383 -17.54 -12.64 -19.44
CA ALA A 383 -17.66 -11.26 -19.93
C ALA A 383 -16.53 -10.36 -19.42
N VAL A 384 -16.08 -9.44 -20.29
CA VAL A 384 -15.17 -8.34 -19.94
C VAL A 384 -15.84 -7.04 -20.36
N LEU A 385 -16.10 -6.17 -19.39
CA LEU A 385 -16.70 -4.85 -19.56
C LEU A 385 -15.67 -3.78 -19.16
N THR A 386 -15.35 -2.87 -20.08
CA THR A 386 -14.31 -1.88 -19.80
C THR A 386 -14.81 -0.44 -19.99
N VAL A 387 -14.20 0.49 -19.25
CA VAL A 387 -14.44 1.93 -19.36
C VAL A 387 -13.14 2.70 -19.12
N GLY A 388 -12.84 3.64 -19.99
CA GLY A 388 -11.61 4.43 -19.96
C GLY A 388 -10.97 4.50 -21.34
N GLU A 389 -9.90 5.25 -21.49
CA GLU A 389 -9.24 5.42 -22.79
C GLU A 389 -8.41 4.18 -23.18
N GLN A 390 -7.62 3.67 -22.24
CA GLN A 390 -6.65 2.60 -22.47
C GLN A 390 -7.26 1.20 -22.29
N SER A 391 -8.26 1.06 -21.45
CA SER A 391 -8.95 -0.21 -21.21
C SER A 391 -9.75 -0.72 -22.42
N ARG A 392 -9.89 0.08 -23.48
CA ARG A 392 -10.37 -0.37 -24.79
C ARG A 392 -9.53 -1.50 -25.34
N HIS A 393 -8.20 -1.44 -25.21
CA HIS A 393 -7.31 -2.50 -25.65
C HIS A 393 -7.53 -3.82 -24.90
N THR A 394 -7.98 -3.74 -23.65
CA THR A 394 -8.38 -4.94 -22.89
C THR A 394 -9.66 -5.54 -23.46
N ALA A 395 -10.68 -4.73 -23.75
CA ALA A 395 -11.93 -5.21 -24.37
C ALA A 395 -11.68 -5.86 -25.72
N ASP A 396 -10.89 -5.23 -26.59
CA ASP A 396 -10.58 -5.74 -27.93
C ASP A 396 -9.86 -7.11 -27.84
N ALA A 397 -8.85 -7.24 -26.98
CA ALA A 397 -8.10 -8.49 -26.80
C ALA A 397 -8.93 -9.62 -26.18
N ALA A 398 -9.86 -9.27 -25.29
CA ALA A 398 -10.76 -10.23 -24.63
C ALA A 398 -12.01 -10.58 -25.45
N ALA A 399 -12.25 -9.96 -26.60
CA ALA A 399 -13.53 -9.93 -27.30
C ALA A 399 -14.68 -9.46 -26.38
N GLY A 400 -14.39 -8.52 -25.49
CA GLY A 400 -15.31 -7.92 -24.53
C GLY A 400 -16.06 -6.70 -25.07
N ARG A 401 -16.64 -5.91 -24.17
CA ARG A 401 -17.39 -4.70 -24.50
C ARG A 401 -16.77 -3.49 -23.84
N HIS A 402 -16.54 -2.45 -24.61
CA HIS A 402 -16.05 -1.17 -24.15
C HIS A 402 -17.17 -0.12 -24.11
N PHE A 403 -17.12 0.78 -23.10
CA PHE A 403 -18.15 1.78 -22.84
C PHE A 403 -17.51 3.17 -22.70
N ASP A 404 -18.22 4.21 -23.15
CA ASP A 404 -17.76 5.60 -23.07
C ASP A 404 -17.89 6.17 -21.63
N ASN A 405 -18.77 5.59 -20.81
CA ASN A 405 -18.99 6.03 -19.44
C ASN A 405 -19.49 4.89 -18.52
N LYS A 406 -19.37 5.12 -17.22
CA LYS A 406 -19.75 4.15 -16.19
C LYS A 406 -21.26 3.87 -16.14
N ALA A 407 -22.10 4.85 -16.52
CA ALA A 407 -23.55 4.67 -16.48
C ALA A 407 -24.01 3.65 -17.52
N SER A 408 -23.55 3.76 -18.78
CA SER A 408 -23.87 2.80 -19.83
C SER A 408 -23.26 1.42 -19.58
N LEU A 409 -22.08 1.33 -18.96
CA LEU A 409 -21.52 0.07 -18.51
C LEU A 409 -22.42 -0.57 -17.45
N PHE A 410 -22.85 0.22 -16.45
CA PHE A 410 -23.68 -0.27 -15.34
C PHE A 410 -25.05 -0.78 -15.81
N GLU A 411 -25.67 -0.15 -16.80
CA GLU A 411 -26.94 -0.64 -17.39
C GLU A 411 -26.80 -2.09 -17.89
N VAL A 412 -25.71 -2.38 -18.58
CA VAL A 412 -25.43 -3.73 -19.09
C VAL A 412 -25.10 -4.69 -17.95
N LEU A 413 -24.28 -4.26 -17.01
CA LEU A 413 -23.93 -5.06 -15.82
C LEU A 413 -25.20 -5.40 -15.01
N ALA A 414 -26.11 -4.44 -14.85
CA ALA A 414 -27.39 -4.63 -14.15
C ALA A 414 -28.29 -5.64 -14.85
N GLN A 415 -28.29 -5.67 -16.18
CA GLN A 415 -29.02 -6.70 -16.96
C GLN A 415 -28.40 -8.09 -16.72
N MET A 416 -27.06 -8.21 -16.73
CA MET A 416 -26.37 -9.47 -16.45
C MET A 416 -26.71 -10.01 -15.05
N ILE A 417 -26.69 -9.13 -14.02
CA ILE A 417 -27.07 -9.49 -12.65
C ILE A 417 -28.49 -10.07 -12.59
N ASN A 418 -29.43 -9.55 -13.38
CA ASN A 418 -30.82 -10.04 -13.39
C ASN A 418 -31.00 -11.35 -14.18
N THR A 419 -30.13 -11.61 -15.15
CA THR A 419 -30.31 -12.71 -16.09
C THR A 419 -29.68 -14.02 -15.63
N HIS A 420 -28.54 -13.90 -14.90
CA HIS A 420 -27.79 -15.08 -14.48
C HIS A 420 -28.19 -15.53 -13.07
N GLN A 421 -28.38 -16.86 -12.90
CA GLN A 421 -28.77 -17.46 -11.62
C GLN A 421 -27.67 -17.32 -10.56
N GLU A 422 -26.42 -17.31 -11.00
CA GLU A 422 -25.25 -17.07 -10.16
C GLU A 422 -24.24 -16.24 -10.96
N ILE A 423 -23.72 -15.18 -10.37
CA ILE A 423 -22.78 -14.26 -11.03
C ILE A 423 -21.70 -13.78 -10.07
N SER A 424 -20.45 -13.81 -10.53
CA SER A 424 -19.29 -13.28 -9.82
C SER A 424 -18.67 -12.12 -10.62
N ILE A 425 -18.54 -10.96 -10.00
CA ILE A 425 -18.10 -9.72 -10.64
C ILE A 425 -16.85 -9.22 -9.93
N LEU A 426 -15.75 -9.06 -10.66
CA LEU A 426 -14.55 -8.36 -10.19
C LEU A 426 -14.55 -6.93 -10.77
N VAL A 427 -14.50 -5.93 -9.90
CA VAL A 427 -14.36 -4.52 -10.30
C VAL A 427 -12.97 -4.03 -9.96
N LYS A 428 -12.21 -3.57 -10.96
CA LYS A 428 -10.83 -3.12 -10.79
C LYS A 428 -10.46 -1.98 -11.74
N GLY A 429 -9.48 -1.15 -11.34
CA GLY A 429 -8.92 -0.06 -12.12
C GLY A 429 -7.94 0.77 -11.29
N ALA A 430 -7.15 1.62 -11.94
CA ALA A 430 -6.28 2.55 -11.25
C ALA A 430 -7.07 3.55 -10.41
N ARG A 431 -6.46 4.12 -9.38
CA ARG A 431 -7.11 5.07 -8.47
C ARG A 431 -7.82 6.22 -9.18
N GLY A 432 -7.20 6.73 -10.27
CA GLY A 432 -7.78 7.80 -11.09
C GLY A 432 -9.03 7.39 -11.89
N SER A 433 -9.22 6.11 -12.15
CA SER A 433 -10.40 5.57 -12.86
C SER A 433 -11.65 5.53 -11.98
N ARG A 434 -11.50 5.66 -10.64
CA ARG A 434 -12.60 5.70 -9.67
C ARG A 434 -13.63 4.58 -9.86
N MET A 435 -13.14 3.36 -10.02
CA MET A 435 -14.01 2.20 -10.26
C MET A 435 -14.88 1.84 -9.06
N GLU A 436 -14.59 2.39 -7.88
CA GLU A 436 -15.46 2.33 -6.70
C GLU A 436 -16.86 2.91 -6.95
N ASP A 437 -17.03 3.77 -7.96
CA ASP A 437 -18.35 4.28 -8.35
C ASP A 437 -19.27 3.15 -8.86
N ILE A 438 -18.72 2.19 -9.63
CA ILE A 438 -19.44 1.00 -10.09
C ILE A 438 -19.81 0.10 -8.91
N VAL A 439 -18.86 -0.14 -8.00
CA VAL A 439 -19.12 -0.91 -6.78
C VAL A 439 -20.30 -0.32 -6.02
N LYS A 440 -20.29 1.01 -5.83
CA LYS A 440 -21.37 1.72 -5.15
C LYS A 440 -22.71 1.54 -5.88
N MET A 441 -22.75 1.67 -7.22
CA MET A 441 -23.98 1.48 -7.99
C MET A 441 -24.57 0.07 -7.82
N VAL A 442 -23.70 -0.97 -7.75
CA VAL A 442 -24.15 -2.34 -7.50
C VAL A 442 -24.71 -2.48 -6.08
N VAL A 443 -24.02 -1.96 -5.07
CA VAL A 443 -24.43 -2.02 -3.66
C VAL A 443 -25.77 -1.29 -3.46
N ASP A 444 -25.87 -0.01 -3.89
CA ASP A 444 -27.10 0.79 -3.75
C ASP A 444 -28.33 0.10 -4.37
N ARG A 445 -28.11 -0.58 -5.52
CA ARG A 445 -29.16 -1.35 -6.16
C ARG A 445 -29.59 -2.58 -5.34
N GLN A 446 -28.65 -3.34 -4.77
CA GLN A 446 -28.97 -4.53 -3.99
C GLN A 446 -29.67 -4.18 -2.68
N GLU A 447 -29.26 -3.10 -2.02
CA GLU A 447 -29.91 -2.58 -0.81
C GLU A 447 -31.34 -2.12 -1.11
N SER A 448 -31.56 -1.44 -2.26
CA SER A 448 -32.88 -0.99 -2.69
C SER A 448 -33.82 -2.15 -3.07
N ALA A 449 -33.29 -3.30 -3.49
CA ALA A 449 -34.08 -4.49 -3.83
C ALA A 449 -34.45 -5.34 -2.59
N THR A 450 -33.82 -5.08 -1.44
CA THR A 450 -34.01 -5.82 -0.19
C THR A 450 -34.98 -5.08 0.76
N CYS A 451 -35.30 -3.81 0.49
CA CYS A 451 -36.33 -3.01 1.18
C CYS A 451 -37.69 -3.12 0.48
#